data_306ad23620a81778807cd3c9508acc19
#
_entry.id   306ad23620a81778807cd3c9508acc19
#
_cell.length_a   1.000
_cell.length_b   1.000
_cell.length_c   1.000
_cell.angle_alpha   90.00
_cell.angle_beta   90.00
_cell.angle_gamma   90.00
#
_symmetry.space_group_name_H-M   'P 1'
#
loop_
_entity.id
_entity.type
_entity.pdbx_description
1 polymer ?
#
loop_
_entity_poly.entity_id
_entity_poly.type
_entity_poly.pdbx_seq_one_letter_code
_entity_poly.pdbx_strand_id
1 'polypeptide(L)'
;MYFGGTHMEIENLNQLPLNKSGKINKIECDEGIKRRLLDMGLVKGTEITPILISPSGDPRAFLVRGTIIAIRKEDAKNIKINI
;
A
#
# COMPACT_ATOMS: atom_id res chain seq x y z
N MET A 1 12.35 -16.16 -23.92
CA MET A 1 12.14 -15.52 -23.43
C MET A 1 11.30 -14.91 -22.77
N TYR A 2 11.26 -14.60 -22.57
CA TYR A 2 10.55 -14.07 -21.78
C TYR A 2 9.96 -12.89 -22.05
N PHE A 3 9.19 -12.51 -21.85
CA PHE A 3 8.74 -11.44 -21.99
C PHE A 3 8.52 -10.75 -21.00
N GLY A 4 8.81 -10.46 -20.73
CA GLY A 4 8.84 -9.77 -19.65
C GLY A 4 8.19 -8.53 -19.64
N GLY A 5 8.29 -7.59 -19.23
CA GLY A 5 7.61 -6.32 -19.26
C GLY A 5 6.16 -6.34 -18.86
N THR A 6 5.48 -7.41 -19.19
CA THR A 6 4.06 -7.51 -18.86
C THR A 6 3.82 -8.20 -17.53
N HIS A 7 4.85 -8.73 -16.95
CA HIS A 7 4.71 -9.41 -15.67
C HIS A 7 4.49 -8.39 -14.56
N MET A 8 3.45 -8.59 -13.79
CA MET A 8 3.16 -7.73 -12.65
C MET A 8 3.20 -8.55 -11.38
N GLU A 9 3.95 -8.05 -10.41
CA GLU A 9 4.02 -8.70 -9.12
C GLU A 9 3.04 -8.07 -8.16
N ILE A 10 2.43 -8.88 -7.32
CA ILE A 10 1.52 -8.42 -6.30
C ILE A 10 2.15 -8.72 -4.95
N GLU A 11 2.24 -7.69 -4.11
CA GLU A 11 2.79 -7.84 -2.77
C GLU A 11 1.89 -7.16 -1.76
N ASN A 12 2.09 -7.50 -0.51
CA ASN A 12 1.42 -6.81 0.58
C ASN A 12 2.07 -5.44 0.76
N LEU A 13 1.27 -4.44 1.08
CA LEU A 13 1.76 -3.09 1.27
C LEU A 13 2.86 -3.02 2.33
N ASN A 14 2.75 -3.81 3.39
CA ASN A 14 3.74 -3.75 4.46
C ASN A 14 5.10 -4.31 4.06
N GLN A 15 5.21 -4.93 2.89
CA GLN A 15 6.47 -5.46 2.38
C GLN A 15 7.14 -4.52 1.38
N LEU A 16 6.48 -3.44 1.02
CA LEU A 16 7.03 -2.50 0.06
C LEU A 16 8.18 -1.73 0.68
N PRO A 17 9.37 -1.71 0.04
CA PRO A 17 10.50 -0.96 0.59
C PRO A 17 10.24 0.54 0.63
N LEU A 18 10.91 1.23 1.53
CA LEU A 18 10.78 2.68 1.61
C LEU A 18 11.13 3.32 0.27
N ASN A 19 10.37 4.33 -0.08
CA ASN A 19 10.56 5.13 -1.29
C ASN A 19 10.30 4.38 -2.59
N LYS A 20 9.76 3.17 -2.51
CA LYS A 20 9.37 2.44 -3.70
C LYS A 20 7.85 2.53 -3.86
N SER A 21 7.40 3.00 -5.02
CA SER A 21 5.97 3.17 -5.27
C SER A 21 5.33 1.90 -5.78
N GLY A 22 4.07 1.72 -5.44
CA GLY A 22 3.25 0.65 -5.98
C GLY A 22 1.85 1.20 -6.18
N LYS A 23 1.00 0.43 -6.84
CA LYS A 23 -0.40 0.83 -7.06
C LYS A 23 -1.32 -0.11 -6.33
N ILE A 24 -2.35 0.45 -5.72
CA ILE A 24 -3.33 -0.34 -4.99
C ILE A 24 -4.00 -1.32 -5.93
N ASN A 25 -3.95 -2.60 -5.59
CA ASN A 25 -4.64 -3.63 -6.35
C ASN A 25 -5.97 -3.95 -5.69
N LYS A 26 -5.93 -4.25 -4.38
CA LYS A 26 -7.14 -4.62 -3.68
C LYS A 26 -6.91 -4.55 -2.17
N ILE A 27 -7.97 -4.28 -1.44
CA ILE A 27 -7.92 -4.22 0.02
C ILE A 27 -8.72 -5.38 0.58
N GLU A 28 -8.09 -6.22 1.38
CA GLU A 28 -8.70 -7.41 1.95
C GLU A 28 -8.96 -7.29 3.44
N CYS A 29 -9.23 -6.08 3.91
CA CYS A 29 -9.60 -5.83 5.28
C CYS A 29 -11.09 -6.04 5.48
N ASP A 30 -11.54 -6.02 6.73
CA ASP A 30 -12.98 -6.08 6.99
C ASP A 30 -13.64 -4.78 6.52
N GLU A 31 -14.97 -4.79 6.47
CA GLU A 31 -15.73 -3.69 5.86
C GLU A 31 -15.46 -2.33 6.50
N GLY A 32 -15.38 -2.27 7.81
CA GLY A 32 -15.17 -0.99 8.49
C GLY A 32 -13.83 -0.37 8.16
N ILE A 33 -12.79 -1.17 8.21
CA ILE A 33 -11.43 -0.70 7.91
C ILE A 33 -11.31 -0.38 6.42
N LYS A 34 -11.87 -1.23 5.57
CA LYS A 34 -11.83 -1.03 4.14
C LYS A 34 -12.49 0.29 3.75
N ARG A 35 -13.66 0.59 4.33
CA ARG A 35 -14.36 1.83 4.04
C ARG A 35 -13.53 3.04 4.44
N ARG A 36 -12.89 2.97 5.61
CA ARG A 36 -12.07 4.08 6.07
C ARG A 36 -10.88 4.32 5.15
N LEU A 37 -10.24 3.25 4.70
CA LEU A 37 -9.10 3.36 3.79
C LEU A 37 -9.55 3.93 2.45
N LEU A 38 -10.70 3.50 1.94
CA LEU A 38 -11.23 4.03 0.70
C LEU A 38 -11.54 5.52 0.83
N ASP A 39 -12.08 5.94 1.97
CA ASP A 39 -12.38 7.34 2.22
C ASP A 39 -11.12 8.19 2.24
N MET A 40 -9.99 7.60 2.59
CA MET A 40 -8.71 8.29 2.59
C MET A 40 -8.05 8.29 1.22
N GLY A 41 -8.69 7.71 0.22
CA GLY A 41 -8.17 7.73 -1.13
C GLY A 41 -7.43 6.48 -1.57
N LEU A 42 -7.42 5.43 -0.75
CA LEU A 42 -6.75 4.19 -1.12
C LEU A 42 -7.64 3.34 -2.01
N VAL A 43 -7.86 3.81 -3.22
CA VAL A 43 -8.69 3.10 -4.19
C VAL A 43 -7.82 2.38 -5.19
N LYS A 44 -8.38 1.39 -5.87
CA LYS A 44 -7.65 0.61 -6.87
C LYS A 44 -6.99 1.51 -7.90
N GLY A 45 -5.72 1.27 -8.17
CA GLY A 45 -4.97 2.06 -9.13
C GLY A 45 -4.27 3.27 -8.56
N THR A 46 -4.54 3.63 -7.31
CA THR A 46 -3.89 4.77 -6.68
C THR A 46 -2.45 4.42 -6.34
N GLU A 47 -1.54 5.35 -6.63
CA GLU A 47 -0.14 5.16 -6.30
C GLU A 47 0.08 5.41 -4.81
N ILE A 48 0.88 4.56 -4.19
CA ILE A 48 1.19 4.66 -2.78
C ILE A 48 2.69 4.39 -2.58
N THR A 49 3.32 5.21 -1.74
CA THR A 49 4.76 5.11 -1.51
C THR A 49 5.05 5.16 -0.02
N PRO A 50 5.69 4.15 0.55
CA PRO A 50 6.11 4.23 1.95
C PRO A 50 7.25 5.22 2.08
N ILE A 51 7.14 6.16 3.01
CA ILE A 51 8.15 7.22 3.14
C ILE A 51 8.81 7.25 4.50
N LEU A 52 8.24 6.58 5.49
CA LEU A 52 8.80 6.62 6.84
C LEU A 52 8.33 5.42 7.64
N ILE A 53 9.23 4.88 8.44
CA ILE A 53 8.91 3.81 9.36
C ILE A 53 9.14 4.37 10.77
N SER A 54 8.15 4.20 11.66
CA SER A 54 8.32 4.66 13.03
C SER A 54 9.42 3.84 13.72
N PRO A 55 10.00 4.34 14.82
CA PRO A 55 11.08 3.64 15.51
C PRO A 55 10.74 2.21 15.91
N SER A 56 9.49 1.95 16.24
CA SER A 56 9.04 0.60 16.60
C SER A 56 8.71 -0.26 15.39
N GLY A 57 8.76 0.32 14.17
CA GLY A 57 8.42 -0.40 12.97
C GLY A 57 6.95 -0.33 12.60
N ASP A 58 6.13 0.28 13.46
CA ASP A 58 4.69 0.33 13.27
C ASP A 58 4.12 1.55 14.00
N PRO A 59 3.30 2.39 13.35
CA PRO A 59 2.87 2.28 11.96
C PRO A 59 3.92 2.81 10.98
N ARG A 60 3.66 2.63 9.69
CA ARG A 60 4.46 3.24 8.64
C ARG A 60 3.68 4.38 8.03
N ALA A 61 4.39 5.40 7.56
CA ALA A 61 3.77 6.52 6.88
C ALA A 61 3.89 6.33 5.37
N PHE A 62 2.79 6.60 4.68
CA PHE A 62 2.72 6.44 3.22
C PHE A 62 2.27 7.73 2.57
N LEU A 63 2.83 8.01 1.41
CA LEU A 63 2.41 9.15 0.61
C LEU A 63 1.36 8.67 -0.39
N VAL A 64 0.17 9.26 -0.34
CA VAL A 64 -0.95 8.94 -1.21
C VAL A 64 -1.57 10.23 -1.69
N ARG A 65 -1.47 10.49 -3.00
CA ARG A 65 -2.08 11.70 -3.60
C ARG A 65 -1.65 12.99 -2.91
N GLY A 66 -0.38 13.07 -2.53
CA GLY A 66 0.13 14.27 -1.88
C GLY A 66 -0.18 14.37 -0.40
N THR A 67 -0.83 13.37 0.17
CA THR A 67 -1.19 13.35 1.58
C THR A 67 -0.42 12.23 2.28
N ILE A 68 0.03 12.49 3.48
CA ILE A 68 0.75 11.48 4.26
C ILE A 68 -0.24 10.79 5.18
N ILE A 69 -0.31 9.46 5.09
CA ILE A 69 -1.24 8.63 5.86
C ILE A 69 -0.45 7.59 6.63
N ALA A 70 -0.77 7.43 7.91
CA ALA A 70 -0.15 6.38 8.72
C ALA A 70 -1.05 5.13 8.66
N ILE A 71 -0.46 4.00 8.33
CA ILE A 71 -1.20 2.73 8.24
C ILE A 71 -0.50 1.70 9.11
N ARG A 72 -1.27 1.04 9.95
CA ARG A 72 -0.74 0.02 10.82
C ARG A 72 -0.35 -1.22 10.03
N LYS A 73 0.66 -1.90 10.52
CA LYS A 73 1.16 -3.11 9.90
C LYS A 73 0.04 -4.15 9.71
N GLU A 74 -0.82 -4.30 10.71
CA GLU A 74 -1.90 -5.28 10.62
C GLU A 74 -2.91 -4.96 9.53
N ASP A 75 -3.04 -3.68 9.16
CA ASP A 75 -3.91 -3.28 8.06
C ASP A 75 -3.17 -3.35 6.74
N ALA A 76 -1.91 -2.93 6.74
CA ALA A 76 -1.11 -2.90 5.52
C ALA A 76 -0.91 -4.30 4.92
N LYS A 77 -0.81 -5.31 5.76
CA LYS A 77 -0.62 -6.67 5.26
C LYS A 77 -1.80 -7.18 4.46
N ASN A 78 -2.97 -6.54 4.61
CA ASN A 78 -4.17 -6.92 3.88
C ASN A 78 -4.44 -6.04 2.68
N ILE A 79 -3.51 -5.13 2.38
CA ILE A 79 -3.61 -4.29 1.20
C ILE A 79 -2.65 -4.85 0.15
N LYS A 80 -3.20 -5.27 -0.97
CA LYS A 80 -2.40 -5.82 -2.07
C LYS A 80 -2.05 -4.72 -3.04
N ILE A 81 -0.81 -4.71 -3.49
CA ILE A 81 -0.33 -3.69 -4.42
C ILE A 81 0.36 -4.35 -5.60
N ASN A 82 0.34 -3.64 -6.72
CA ASN A 82 1.08 -4.02 -7.93
C ASN A 82 2.38 -3.21 -7.95
N ILE A 83 3.47 -3.90 -8.19
CA ILE A 83 4.78 -3.25 -8.31
C ILE A 83 5.36 -3.41 -9.69
#